data_373ccb84687990d9d8bb5911424a0e62
#
_entry.id   373ccb84687990d9d8bb5911424a0e62
#
_cell.length_a   1.000
_cell.length_b   1.000
_cell.length_c   1.000
_cell.angle_alpha   90.00
_cell.angle_beta   90.00
_cell.angle_gamma   90.00
#
_symmetry.space_group_name_H-M   'P 1'
#
loop_
_entity.id
_entity.type
_entity.pdbx_description
1 polymer ?
#
loop_
_entity_poly.entity_id
_entity_poly.type
_entity_poly.pdbx_seq_one_letter_code
_entity_poly.pdbx_strand_id
1 'polypeptide(L)'
;AEGGPVTFNPLFLYGGVGLGKTHLMHAIAHELQGAHPELRVLYLSAEQFMYRFVQALRERQVMDFKELFRSVDVLMVDDVQFIAGKDSTQEEFFHTFNALVDANKQIVISADRAPGEIKDLEERIKSRLQCGLVVDLHPTDYE
;
A
#
# COMPACT_ATOMS: atom_id res chain seq x y z
N ALA A 1 11.69 -17.50 11.99
CA ALA A 1 11.68 -17.34 12.10
C ALA A 1 11.38 -17.23 12.46
N GLU A 2 11.37 -17.57 12.64
CA GLU A 2 11.15 -17.44 12.95
C GLU A 2 11.07 -16.67 13.12
N GLY A 3 11.04 -17.05 13.78
CA GLY A 3 10.57 -15.72 14.01
C GLY A 3 10.93 -14.83 12.91
N GLY A 4 10.34 -14.70 12.06
CA GLY A 4 10.68 -13.84 11.00
C GLY A 4 11.07 -12.49 11.53
N PRO A 5 11.56 -11.65 10.70
CA PRO A 5 11.89 -10.29 11.07
C PRO A 5 10.64 -9.58 11.55
N VAL A 6 10.86 -8.67 12.48
CA VAL A 6 9.75 -7.82 12.91
C VAL A 6 9.28 -7.06 11.71
N THR A 7 7.99 -7.11 11.48
CA THR A 7 7.41 -6.38 10.37
C THR A 7 6.53 -5.27 10.92
N PHE A 8 6.62 -4.12 10.29
CA PHE A 8 5.74 -3.00 10.62
C PHE A 8 4.67 -2.98 9.54
N ASN A 9 3.49 -3.40 9.91
CA ASN A 9 2.45 -3.57 8.94
C ASN A 9 1.25 -2.69 9.24
N PRO A 10 1.04 -1.70 8.42
CA PRO A 10 1.78 -1.40 7.20
C PRO A 10 2.99 -0.51 7.46
N LEU A 11 3.85 -0.41 6.46
CA LEU A 11 4.85 0.63 6.41
C LEU A 11 4.25 1.77 5.60
N PHE A 12 4.12 2.94 6.20
CA PHE A 12 3.48 4.09 5.56
C PHE A 12 4.50 5.20 5.39
N LEU A 13 4.72 5.59 4.14
CA LEU A 13 5.70 6.61 3.79
C LEU A 13 4.95 7.82 3.25
N TYR A 14 5.18 9.00 3.83
CA TYR A 14 4.49 10.17 3.30
C TYR A 14 5.43 11.35 3.17
N GLY A 15 5.08 12.25 2.28
CA GLY A 15 5.85 13.45 2.04
C GLY A 15 5.29 14.18 0.84
N GLY A 16 5.69 15.41 0.68
CA GLY A 16 5.18 16.23 -0.41
C GLY A 16 5.64 15.77 -1.77
N VAL A 17 5.08 16.43 -2.77
CA VAL A 17 5.42 16.14 -4.16
C VAL A 17 6.92 16.39 -4.37
N GLY A 18 7.54 15.51 -5.14
CA GLY A 18 8.93 15.73 -5.52
C GLY A 18 9.94 15.25 -4.51
N LEU A 19 9.51 14.53 -3.47
CA LEU A 19 10.44 14.06 -2.45
C LEU A 19 10.94 12.65 -2.69
N GLY A 20 10.67 12.09 -3.85
CA GLY A 20 11.22 10.78 -4.18
C GLY A 20 10.51 9.60 -3.56
N LYS A 21 9.25 9.78 -3.14
CA LYS A 21 8.50 8.66 -2.56
C LYS A 21 8.42 7.47 -3.50
N THR A 22 8.06 7.74 -4.75
CA THR A 22 7.94 6.68 -5.75
C THR A 22 9.28 6.00 -5.98
N HIS A 23 10.35 6.81 -6.03
CA HIS A 23 11.68 6.27 -6.19
C HIS A 23 12.04 5.35 -5.03
N LEU A 24 11.71 5.78 -3.82
CA LEU A 24 11.98 4.97 -2.63
C LEU A 24 11.17 3.68 -2.66
N MET A 25 9.90 3.75 -3.09
CA MET A 25 9.08 2.56 -3.21
C MET A 25 9.70 1.55 -4.16
N HIS A 26 10.17 2.03 -5.31
CA HIS A 26 10.84 1.15 -6.26
C HIS A 26 12.12 0.57 -5.68
N ALA A 27 12.88 1.37 -4.93
CA ALA A 27 14.11 0.89 -4.33
C ALA A 27 13.82 -0.21 -3.31
N ILE A 28 12.76 -0.04 -2.51
CA ILE A 28 12.37 -1.06 -1.55
C ILE A 28 11.99 -2.36 -2.26
N ALA A 29 11.19 -2.24 -3.33
CA ALA A 29 10.78 -3.42 -4.09
C ALA A 29 12.00 -4.14 -4.67
N HIS A 30 12.91 -3.38 -5.23
CA HIS A 30 14.11 -3.94 -5.82
C HIS A 30 14.96 -4.65 -4.78
N GLU A 31 15.12 -4.02 -3.62
CA GLU A 31 15.92 -4.59 -2.56
C GLU A 31 15.30 -5.89 -2.03
N LEU A 32 13.98 -5.89 -1.84
CA LEU A 32 13.30 -7.08 -1.36
C LEU A 32 13.43 -8.24 -2.34
N GLN A 33 13.25 -7.97 -3.61
CA GLN A 33 13.34 -9.03 -4.61
C GLN A 33 14.77 -9.51 -4.79
N GLY A 34 15.75 -8.63 -4.61
CA GLY A 34 17.14 -9.03 -4.67
C GLY A 34 17.54 -9.94 -3.52
N ALA A 35 17.07 -9.60 -2.32
CA ALA A 35 17.40 -10.37 -1.13
C ALA A 35 16.56 -11.64 -1.03
N HIS A 36 15.35 -11.62 -1.56
CA HIS A 36 14.40 -12.74 -1.46
C HIS A 36 13.73 -12.98 -2.81
N PRO A 37 14.43 -13.61 -3.75
CA PRO A 37 13.87 -13.77 -5.10
C PRO A 37 12.57 -14.55 -5.14
N GLU A 38 12.27 -15.33 -4.10
CA GLU A 38 11.04 -16.11 -4.06
C GLU A 38 9.82 -15.26 -3.71
N LEU A 39 10.01 -14.04 -3.22
CA LEU A 39 8.89 -13.20 -2.83
C LEU A 39 8.16 -12.65 -4.04
N ARG A 40 6.84 -12.66 -3.97
CA ARG A 40 6.01 -12.02 -4.98
C ARG A 40 5.71 -10.61 -4.52
N VAL A 41 6.32 -9.64 -5.16
CA VAL A 41 6.15 -8.24 -4.82
C VAL A 41 5.29 -7.61 -5.91
N LEU A 42 4.16 -7.04 -5.51
CA LEU A 42 3.30 -6.32 -6.44
C LEU A 42 3.33 -4.84 -6.08
N TYR A 43 3.80 -4.04 -7.01
CA TYR A 43 3.81 -2.59 -6.88
C TYR A 43 2.82 -1.98 -7.84
N LEU A 44 1.96 -1.10 -7.34
CA LEU A 44 1.06 -0.37 -8.21
C LEU A 44 0.65 0.92 -7.50
N SER A 45 0.16 1.88 -8.28
CA SER A 45 -0.40 3.09 -7.68
C SER A 45 -1.82 2.81 -7.22
N ALA A 46 -2.32 3.66 -6.32
CA ALA A 46 -3.72 3.55 -5.91
C ALA A 46 -4.66 3.76 -7.09
N GLU A 47 -4.24 4.60 -8.05
CA GLU A 47 -5.02 4.79 -9.26
C GLU A 47 -5.12 3.50 -10.05
N GLN A 48 -4.01 2.78 -10.19
CA GLN A 48 -4.01 1.50 -10.88
C GLN A 48 -4.83 0.45 -10.14
N PHE A 49 -4.78 0.51 -8.81
CA PHE A 49 -5.61 -0.38 -8.01
C PHE A 49 -7.09 -0.15 -8.33
N MET A 50 -7.51 1.11 -8.34
CA MET A 50 -8.89 1.45 -8.65
C MET A 50 -9.27 1.00 -10.06
N TYR A 51 -8.40 1.24 -11.03
CA TYR A 51 -8.67 0.82 -12.40
C TYR A 51 -8.89 -0.67 -12.52
N ARG A 52 -8.02 -1.44 -11.89
CA ARG A 52 -8.13 -2.89 -11.94
C ARG A 52 -9.42 -3.37 -11.26
N PHE A 53 -9.78 -2.72 -10.15
CA PHE A 53 -10.98 -3.08 -9.43
C PHE A 53 -12.22 -2.78 -10.27
N VAL A 54 -12.29 -1.58 -10.83
CA VAL A 54 -13.44 -1.17 -11.64
C VAL A 54 -13.58 -2.08 -12.85
N GLN A 55 -12.46 -2.42 -13.48
CA GLN A 55 -12.49 -3.31 -14.63
C GLN A 55 -12.97 -4.70 -14.23
N ALA A 56 -12.52 -5.18 -13.08
CA ALA A 56 -12.96 -6.49 -12.58
C ALA A 56 -14.47 -6.50 -12.33
N LEU A 57 -15.00 -5.38 -11.81
CA LEU A 57 -16.45 -5.27 -11.63
C LEU A 57 -17.17 -5.33 -12.95
N ARG A 58 -16.69 -4.61 -13.96
CA ARG A 58 -17.33 -4.58 -15.27
C ARG A 58 -17.31 -5.94 -15.95
N GLU A 59 -16.22 -6.66 -15.79
CA GLU A 59 -16.05 -7.94 -16.46
C GLU A 59 -16.44 -9.12 -15.61
N ARG A 60 -17.00 -8.86 -14.44
CA ARG A 60 -17.44 -9.90 -13.50
C ARG A 60 -16.29 -10.84 -13.13
N GLN A 61 -15.11 -10.26 -12.91
CA GLN A 61 -13.91 -11.00 -12.56
C GLN A 61 -13.38 -10.58 -11.19
N VAL A 62 -14.28 -10.23 -10.27
CA VAL A 62 -13.89 -9.77 -8.95
C VAL A 62 -13.10 -10.85 -8.19
N MET A 63 -13.50 -12.13 -8.40
CA MET A 63 -12.79 -13.19 -7.71
C MET A 63 -11.35 -13.30 -8.18
N ASP A 64 -11.12 -13.12 -9.48
CA ASP A 64 -9.76 -13.14 -10.02
C ASP A 64 -8.96 -11.98 -9.47
N PHE A 65 -9.59 -10.80 -9.34
CA PHE A 65 -8.95 -9.65 -8.73
C PHE A 65 -8.52 -9.97 -7.29
N LYS A 66 -9.44 -10.55 -6.51
CA LYS A 66 -9.13 -10.87 -5.13
C LYS A 66 -8.01 -11.90 -5.03
N GLU A 67 -8.02 -12.89 -5.92
CA GLU A 67 -6.96 -13.89 -5.91
C GLU A 67 -5.61 -13.32 -6.24
N LEU A 68 -5.55 -12.39 -7.19
CA LEU A 68 -4.30 -11.75 -7.53
C LEU A 68 -3.67 -11.09 -6.30
N PHE A 69 -4.46 -10.31 -5.59
CA PHE A 69 -3.92 -9.57 -4.45
C PHE A 69 -3.62 -10.47 -3.26
N ARG A 70 -4.36 -11.58 -3.11
CA ARG A 70 -4.09 -12.52 -2.03
C ARG A 70 -2.87 -13.39 -2.29
N SER A 71 -2.43 -13.45 -3.54
CA SER A 71 -1.30 -14.33 -3.88
C SER A 71 0.05 -13.67 -3.68
N VAL A 72 0.09 -12.37 -3.41
CA VAL A 72 1.35 -11.67 -3.27
C VAL A 72 1.88 -11.79 -1.84
N ASP A 73 3.17 -11.62 -1.70
CA ASP A 73 3.81 -11.61 -0.38
C ASP A 73 4.03 -10.19 0.12
N VAL A 74 4.18 -9.25 -0.79
CA VAL A 74 4.35 -7.84 -0.47
C VAL A 74 3.49 -7.03 -1.42
N LEU A 75 2.62 -6.20 -0.87
CA LEU A 75 1.80 -5.29 -1.67
C LEU A 75 2.29 -3.87 -1.42
N MET A 76 2.62 -3.18 -2.49
CA MET A 76 3.08 -1.79 -2.41
C MET A 76 2.11 -0.91 -3.18
N VAL A 77 1.50 0.04 -2.48
CA VAL A 77 0.51 0.93 -3.08
C VAL A 77 1.01 2.37 -2.97
N ASP A 78 1.22 2.99 -4.12
CA ASP A 78 1.74 4.35 -4.19
C ASP A 78 0.59 5.35 -4.28
N ASP A 79 0.72 6.47 -3.57
CA ASP A 79 -0.21 7.59 -3.64
C ASP A 79 -1.63 7.19 -3.22
N VAL A 80 -1.76 6.66 -2.03
CA VAL A 80 -3.06 6.17 -1.55
C VAL A 80 -4.10 7.28 -1.44
N GLN A 81 -3.66 8.54 -1.34
CA GLN A 81 -4.62 9.64 -1.29
C GLN A 81 -5.52 9.70 -2.53
N PHE A 82 -5.12 9.03 -3.61
CA PHE A 82 -5.93 9.01 -4.83
C PHE A 82 -7.31 8.40 -4.61
N ILE A 83 -7.44 7.45 -3.67
CA ILE A 83 -8.74 6.82 -3.45
C ILE A 83 -9.63 7.61 -2.50
N ALA A 84 -9.17 8.75 -2.00
CA ALA A 84 -10.01 9.61 -1.17
C ALA A 84 -11.27 9.97 -1.94
N GLY A 85 -12.41 9.87 -1.26
CA GLY A 85 -13.70 10.14 -1.90
C GLY A 85 -14.23 9.01 -2.79
N LYS A 86 -13.49 7.94 -2.94
CA LYS A 86 -13.89 6.82 -3.80
C LYS A 86 -14.38 5.68 -2.92
N ASP A 87 -15.66 5.73 -2.54
CA ASP A 87 -16.18 4.85 -1.48
C ASP A 87 -16.04 3.38 -1.81
N SER A 88 -16.41 2.99 -3.02
CA SER A 88 -16.38 1.58 -3.39
C SER A 88 -14.94 1.05 -3.44
N THR A 89 -14.04 1.88 -3.96
CA THR A 89 -12.63 1.52 -4.02
C THR A 89 -12.04 1.45 -2.63
N GLN A 90 -12.43 2.36 -1.74
CA GLN A 90 -11.94 2.34 -0.37
C GLN A 90 -12.39 1.05 0.34
N GLU A 91 -13.61 0.62 0.10
CA GLU A 91 -14.09 -0.61 0.70
C GLU A 91 -13.27 -1.80 0.25
N GLU A 92 -13.01 -1.90 -1.04
CA GLU A 92 -12.22 -3.02 -1.55
C GLU A 92 -10.77 -2.94 -1.07
N PHE A 93 -10.22 -1.73 -1.00
CA PHE A 93 -8.88 -1.54 -0.47
C PHE A 93 -8.80 -2.02 0.98
N PHE A 94 -9.80 -1.67 1.78
CA PHE A 94 -9.84 -2.08 3.18
C PHE A 94 -9.88 -3.60 3.30
N HIS A 95 -10.70 -4.26 2.49
CA HIS A 95 -10.79 -5.72 2.53
C HIS A 95 -9.48 -6.37 2.08
N THR A 96 -8.88 -5.83 1.03
CA THR A 96 -7.59 -6.34 0.56
C THR A 96 -6.52 -6.19 1.64
N PHE A 97 -6.48 -5.02 2.25
CA PHE A 97 -5.53 -4.73 3.32
C PHE A 97 -5.68 -5.75 4.46
N ASN A 98 -6.92 -5.94 4.93
CA ASN A 98 -7.13 -6.84 6.04
C ASN A 98 -6.78 -8.28 5.70
N ALA A 99 -7.09 -8.71 4.49
CA ALA A 99 -6.78 -10.08 4.08
C ALA A 99 -5.27 -10.31 4.09
N LEU A 100 -4.51 -9.32 3.64
CA LEU A 100 -3.06 -9.45 3.61
C LEU A 100 -2.46 -9.43 5.01
N VAL A 101 -2.96 -8.55 5.88
CA VAL A 101 -2.47 -8.51 7.26
C VAL A 101 -2.77 -9.84 7.95
N ASP A 102 -3.98 -10.36 7.77
CA ASP A 102 -4.36 -11.63 8.39
C ASP A 102 -3.49 -12.79 7.90
N ALA A 103 -3.00 -12.69 6.67
CA ALA A 103 -2.14 -13.72 6.11
C ALA A 103 -0.66 -13.45 6.36
N ASN A 104 -0.35 -12.47 7.19
CA ASN A 104 1.02 -12.09 7.54
C ASN A 104 1.84 -11.64 6.34
N LYS A 105 1.20 -10.96 5.40
CA LYS A 105 1.88 -10.38 4.25
C LYS A 105 2.27 -8.94 4.56
N GLN A 106 3.28 -8.44 3.89
CA GLN A 106 3.77 -7.09 4.11
C GLN A 106 3.06 -6.11 3.21
N ILE A 107 2.69 -4.95 3.76
CA ILE A 107 2.06 -3.87 2.99
C ILE A 107 2.90 -2.62 3.15
N VAL A 108 3.20 -1.97 2.03
CA VAL A 108 3.92 -0.70 2.01
C VAL A 108 3.05 0.30 1.25
N ILE A 109 2.79 1.43 1.86
CA ILE A 109 1.87 2.42 1.29
C ILE A 109 2.53 3.78 1.31
N SER A 110 2.33 4.56 0.26
CA SER A 110 2.80 5.94 0.25
C SER A 110 1.65 6.91 0.08
N ALA A 111 1.87 8.14 0.50
CA ALA A 111 0.90 9.22 0.31
C ALA A 111 1.63 10.55 0.31
N ASP A 112 0.91 11.61 -0.07
CA ASP A 112 1.48 12.94 -0.08
C ASP A 112 1.35 13.63 1.26
N ARG A 113 0.69 12.99 2.24
CA ARG A 113 0.50 13.58 3.57
C ARG A 113 0.25 12.46 4.56
N ALA A 114 0.30 12.83 5.86
CA ALA A 114 0.09 11.86 6.92
C ALA A 114 -1.32 11.25 6.84
N PRO A 115 -1.48 10.03 7.35
CA PRO A 115 -2.78 9.35 7.21
C PRO A 115 -3.94 10.17 7.76
N GLY A 116 -3.77 10.78 8.92
CA GLY A 116 -4.84 11.55 9.51
C GLY A 116 -5.21 12.80 8.75
N GLU A 117 -4.36 13.24 7.83
CA GLU A 117 -4.58 14.46 7.06
C GLU A 117 -5.21 14.22 5.71
N ILE A 118 -5.46 12.98 5.36
CA ILE A 118 -6.07 12.66 4.07
C ILE A 118 -7.57 12.84 4.22
N LYS A 119 -8.10 13.87 3.59
CA LYS A 119 -9.55 14.14 3.63
C LYS A 119 -10.29 13.08 2.83
N ASP A 120 -11.53 12.82 3.23
CA ASP A 120 -12.42 11.91 2.52
C ASP A 120 -11.89 10.48 2.44
N LEU A 121 -11.03 10.13 3.38
CA LEU A 121 -10.61 8.76 3.59
C LEU A 121 -11.28 8.26 4.85
N GLU A 122 -11.88 7.07 4.79
CA GLU A 122 -12.65 6.52 5.90
C GLU A 122 -11.77 6.35 7.14
N GLU A 123 -12.38 6.60 8.30
CA GLU A 123 -11.62 6.54 9.55
C GLU A 123 -11.04 5.16 9.81
N ARG A 124 -11.76 4.10 9.44
CA ARG A 124 -11.24 2.75 9.65
C ARG A 124 -9.98 2.51 8.83
N ILE A 125 -9.89 3.13 7.64
CA ILE A 125 -8.70 3.01 6.82
C ILE A 125 -7.56 3.81 7.44
N LYS A 126 -7.84 5.05 7.83
CA LYS A 126 -6.82 5.88 8.49
C LYS A 126 -6.25 5.16 9.70
N SER A 127 -7.12 4.56 10.49
CA SER A 127 -6.69 3.85 11.68
C SER A 127 -5.72 2.71 11.33
N ARG A 128 -6.05 1.95 10.28
CA ARG A 128 -5.18 0.86 9.85
C ARG A 128 -3.83 1.36 9.36
N LEU A 129 -3.84 2.49 8.62
CA LEU A 129 -2.60 3.03 8.09
C LEU A 129 -1.67 3.51 9.19
N GLN A 130 -2.23 3.87 10.35
CA GLN A 130 -1.45 4.36 11.47
C GLN A 130 -0.97 3.25 12.41
N CYS A 131 -1.41 2.01 12.19
CA CYS A 131 -1.09 0.91 13.10
C CYS A 131 0.35 0.45 13.03
N GLY A 132 0.99 0.62 11.89
CA GLY A 132 2.35 0.17 11.72
C GLY A 132 3.34 1.30 11.91
N LEU A 133 4.34 1.33 11.04
CA LEU A 133 5.37 2.37 11.09
C LEU A 133 5.03 3.46 10.09
N VAL A 134 4.96 4.70 10.58
CA VAL A 134 4.68 5.86 9.75
C VAL A 134 5.96 6.67 9.64
N VAL A 135 6.42 6.91 8.42
CA VAL A 135 7.68 7.60 8.16
C VAL A 135 7.42 8.87 7.39
N ASP A 136 7.91 9.98 7.92
CA ASP A 136 7.76 11.29 7.30
C ASP A 136 8.99 11.56 6.43
N LEU A 137 8.77 11.62 5.12
CA LEU A 137 9.84 11.88 4.17
C LEU A 137 9.79 13.34 3.77
N HIS A 138 10.41 14.19 4.53
CA HIS A 138 10.44 15.60 4.19
C HIS A 138 11.84 16.00 3.78
N PRO A 139 12.00 17.12 3.08
CA PRO A 139 13.33 17.53 2.66
C PRO A 139 14.24 17.68 3.85
N THR A 140 15.46 17.20 3.72
CA THR A 140 16.38 17.35 4.81
C THR A 140 16.85 18.78 4.86
N ASP A 141 17.08 19.22 6.07
CA ASP A 141 17.53 20.56 6.28
C ASP A 141 19.00 20.64 6.37
N TYR A 142 19.64 19.49 6.40
CA TYR A 142 21.06 19.61 6.40
C TYR A 142 21.48 19.46 5.00
N GLU A 143 22.20 20.08 4.66
CA GLU A 143 22.63 19.98 3.43
C GLU A 143 23.71 20.60 3.45
#